data_d7e1b5d8439d13f74c3b0513e604a0de
#
_entry.id   d7e1b5d8439d13f74c3b0513e604a0de
#
_cell.length_a   1.000
_cell.length_b   1.000
_cell.length_c   1.000
_cell.angle_alpha   90.00
_cell.angle_beta   90.00
_cell.angle_gamma   90.00
#
_symmetry.space_group_name_H-M   'P 1'
#
loop_
_entity.id
_entity.type
_entity.pdbx_description
1 polymer ?
#
loop_
_entity_poly.entity_id
_entity_poly.type
_entity_poly.pdbx_seq_one_letter_code
_entity_poly.pdbx_strand_id
1 'polypeptide(L)' 'MTTTRTHFTFRVDTWTADGESIVEHVAAVEDYQVALATFRAACQRWPGAPITLRQGARVIEDSLRLAWSDKDQLYPAAKR' A
#
# COMPACT_ATOMS: atom_id res chain seq x y z
N MET A 1 -10.56 -25.97 2.55
CA MET A 1 -10.21 -25.80 2.62
C MET A 1 -9.70 -25.43 3.02
N THR A 2 -9.20 -25.32 3.07
CA THR A 2 -8.55 -25.07 3.22
C THR A 2 -7.90 -24.55 3.70
N THR A 3 -7.83 -24.54 3.92
CA THR A 3 -7.23 -24.25 4.33
C THR A 3 -6.35 -23.85 4.85
N THR A 4 -6.19 -23.98 4.86
CA THR A 4 -5.14 -23.96 5.32
C THR A 4 -4.25 -23.11 4.85
N ARG A 5 -4.43 -22.31 4.58
CA ARG A 5 -3.74 -21.48 4.05
C ARG A 5 -2.83 -20.93 4.91
N THR A 6 -1.75 -21.19 4.86
CA THR A 6 -0.81 -20.59 5.60
C THR A 6 -0.32 -19.42 4.94
N HIS A 7 -0.68 -19.26 3.72
CA HIS A 7 -0.15 -18.15 3.10
C HIS A 7 -0.84 -16.96 3.53
N PHE A 8 -0.44 -15.90 3.10
CA PHE A 8 -0.70 -14.65 3.65
C PHE A 8 -1.60 -13.85 2.80
N THR A 9 -2.62 -13.33 3.38
CA THR A 9 -3.52 -12.42 2.71
C THR A 9 -2.83 -11.08 2.57
N PHE A 10 -2.99 -10.48 1.41
CA PHE A 10 -2.51 -9.13 1.19
C PHE A 10 -3.55 -8.17 1.71
N ARG A 11 -3.11 -7.14 2.41
CA ARG A 11 -4.03 -6.18 3.02
C ARG A 11 -3.68 -4.78 2.62
N VAL A 12 -4.70 -3.99 2.33
CA VAL A 12 -4.55 -2.58 2.03
C VAL A 12 -5.20 -1.82 3.16
N ASP A 13 -4.45 -0.98 3.83
CA ASP A 13 -4.93 -0.23 5.00
C ASP A 13 -4.55 1.22 4.88
N THR A 14 -5.42 2.10 5.39
CA THR A 14 -5.09 3.51 5.53
C THR A 14 -4.70 3.78 6.97
N TRP A 15 -3.83 4.74 7.16
CA TRP A 15 -3.26 5.02 8.47
C TRP A 15 -3.45 6.48 8.83
N THR A 16 -3.31 6.79 10.12
CA THR A 16 -3.32 8.17 10.56
C THR A 16 -2.10 8.89 10.01
N ALA A 17 -2.13 10.20 10.03
CA ALA A 17 -1.06 10.99 9.46
C ALA A 17 0.29 10.69 10.09
N ASP A 18 0.29 10.33 11.38
CA ASP A 18 1.54 10.00 12.05
C ASP A 18 1.94 8.55 11.84
N GLY A 19 1.10 7.77 11.16
CA GLY A 19 1.44 6.38 10.86
C GLY A 19 1.31 5.43 12.03
N GLU A 20 0.70 5.87 13.11
CA GLU A 20 0.66 5.04 14.30
C GLU A 20 -0.55 4.15 14.41
N SER A 21 -1.62 4.50 13.76
CA SER A 21 -2.85 3.71 13.86
C SER A 21 -3.47 3.51 12.50
N ILE A 22 -4.13 2.37 12.35
CA ILE A 22 -4.87 2.10 11.13
C ILE A 22 -6.20 2.80 11.24
N VAL A 23 -6.54 3.58 10.21
CA VAL A 23 -7.81 4.25 10.16
C VAL A 23 -8.87 3.32 9.59
N GLU A 24 -8.51 2.64 8.53
CA GLU A 24 -9.46 1.77 7.87
C GLU A 24 -8.78 0.62 7.17
N HIS A 25 -9.37 -0.56 7.29
CA HIS A 25 -8.94 -1.70 6.50
C HIS A 25 -9.70 -1.61 5.20
N VAL A 26 -9.01 -1.28 4.13
CA VAL A 26 -9.66 -1.09 2.85
C VAL A 26 -10.00 -2.41 2.20
N ALA A 27 -9.09 -3.35 2.25
CA ALA A 27 -9.32 -4.63 1.59
C ALA A 27 -8.35 -5.68 2.09
N ALA A 28 -8.77 -6.92 1.95
CA ALA A 28 -7.90 -8.06 2.20
C ALA A 28 -8.14 -9.00 1.04
N VAL A 29 -7.11 -9.30 0.27
CA VAL A 29 -7.26 -10.14 -0.89
C VAL A 29 -6.09 -11.09 -0.98
N GLU A 30 -6.33 -12.20 -1.62
CA GLU A 30 -5.31 -13.21 -1.69
C GLU A 30 -4.44 -13.14 -2.92
N ASP A 31 -4.85 -12.38 -3.88
CA ASP A 31 -4.11 -12.26 -5.13
C ASP A 31 -3.31 -10.98 -5.13
N TYR A 32 -2.01 -11.08 -5.37
CA TYR A 32 -1.14 -9.92 -5.33
C TYR A 32 -1.53 -8.87 -6.38
N GLN A 33 -1.87 -9.32 -7.58
CA GLN A 33 -2.22 -8.37 -8.64
C GLN A 33 -3.45 -7.56 -8.29
N VAL A 34 -4.43 -8.23 -7.71
CA VAL A 34 -5.65 -7.54 -7.28
C VAL A 34 -5.34 -6.62 -6.11
N ALA A 35 -4.50 -7.07 -5.19
CA ALA A 35 -4.12 -6.25 -4.06
C ALA A 35 -3.39 -5.01 -4.51
N LEU A 36 -2.51 -5.15 -5.48
CA LEU A 36 -1.75 -4.02 -5.99
C LEU A 36 -2.69 -3.03 -6.68
N ALA A 37 -3.63 -3.53 -7.45
CA ALA A 37 -4.61 -2.68 -8.10
C ALA A 37 -5.46 -1.95 -7.07
N THR A 38 -5.82 -2.64 -6.00
CA THR A 38 -6.59 -2.04 -4.92
C THR A 38 -5.78 -0.94 -4.23
N PHE A 39 -4.51 -1.22 -3.98
CA PHE A 39 -3.63 -0.25 -3.36
C PHE A 39 -3.54 1.02 -4.22
N ARG A 40 -3.36 0.84 -5.51
CA ARG A 40 -3.25 1.98 -6.42
C ARG A 40 -4.55 2.77 -6.49
N ALA A 41 -5.67 2.05 -6.51
CA ALA A 41 -6.96 2.71 -6.52
C ALA A 41 -7.16 3.49 -5.23
N ALA A 42 -6.74 2.93 -4.10
CA ALA A 42 -6.87 3.62 -2.83
C ALA A 42 -6.02 4.88 -2.81
N CYS A 43 -4.83 4.83 -3.38
CA CYS A 43 -3.96 6.00 -3.43
C CYS A 43 -4.60 7.11 -4.25
N GLN A 44 -5.33 6.75 -5.29
CA GLN A 44 -6.02 7.74 -6.09
C GLN A 44 -7.27 8.25 -5.42
N ARG A 45 -7.92 7.37 -4.67
CA ARG A 45 -9.16 7.74 -4.00
C ARG A 45 -8.90 8.68 -2.84
N TRP A 46 -7.79 8.48 -2.15
CA TRP A 46 -7.45 9.28 -0.97
C TRP A 46 -6.03 9.83 -1.12
N PRO A 47 -5.85 10.83 -1.95
CA PRO A 47 -4.52 11.38 -2.17
C PRO A 47 -3.96 11.96 -0.88
N GLY A 48 -2.72 11.68 -0.62
CA GLY A 48 -2.07 12.20 0.57
C GLY A 48 -2.24 11.37 1.81
N ALA A 49 -3.17 10.42 1.81
CA ALA A 49 -3.34 9.58 2.97
C ALA A 49 -2.26 8.52 3.01
N PRO A 50 -1.74 8.18 4.17
CA PRO A 50 -0.80 7.07 4.26
C PRO A 50 -1.54 5.76 4.03
N ILE A 51 -1.12 5.00 3.04
CA ILE A 51 -1.77 3.74 2.67
C ILE A 51 -0.69 2.71 2.47
N THR A 52 -0.90 1.51 2.98
CA THR A 52 0.07 0.44 2.82
C THR A 52 -0.57 -0.78 2.20
N LEU A 53 0.23 -1.51 1.44
CA LEU A 53 -0.09 -2.84 0.99
C LEU A 53 0.85 -3.77 1.74
N ARG A 54 0.30 -4.66 2.53
CA ARG A 54 1.10 -5.53 3.37
C ARG A 54 0.75 -6.98 3.15
N GLN A 55 1.71 -7.84 3.41
CA GLN A 55 1.47 -9.27 3.46
C GLN A 55 1.97 -9.69 4.82
N GLY A 56 1.06 -9.95 5.74
CA GLY A 56 1.41 -10.16 7.13
C GLY A 56 2.03 -8.88 7.66
N ALA A 57 3.17 -8.99 8.28
CA ALA A 57 3.86 -7.82 8.82
C ALA A 57 4.73 -7.12 7.79
N ARG A 58 4.88 -7.72 6.62
CA ARG A 58 5.78 -7.18 5.63
C ARG A 58 5.09 -6.14 4.79
N VAL A 59 5.65 -4.95 4.74
CA VAL A 59 5.11 -3.88 3.91
C VAL A 59 5.67 -4.05 2.51
N ILE A 60 4.78 -4.19 1.55
CA ILE A 60 5.19 -4.36 0.16
C ILE A 60 5.20 -3.03 -0.56
N GLU A 61 4.15 -2.23 -0.34
CA GLU A 61 4.06 -0.92 -0.94
C GLU A 61 3.57 0.07 0.09
N ASP A 62 4.00 1.30 -0.05
CA ASP A 62 3.67 2.35 0.89
C ASP A 62 3.45 3.61 0.09
N SER A 63 2.30 4.23 0.25
CA SER A 63 1.98 5.40 -0.55
C SER A 63 2.91 6.56 -0.29
N LEU A 64 3.39 6.68 0.93
CA LEU A 64 4.33 7.76 1.23
C LEU A 64 5.65 7.53 0.52
N ARG A 65 6.04 6.29 0.43
CA ARG A 65 7.26 5.96 -0.27
C ARG A 65 7.12 6.17 -1.77
N LEU A 66 5.94 5.87 -2.30
CA LEU A 66 5.69 6.11 -3.71
C LEU A 66 5.72 7.59 -4.02
N ALA A 67 5.09 8.38 -3.18
CA ALA A 67 5.09 9.82 -3.37
C ALA A 67 6.51 10.37 -3.33
N TRP A 68 7.28 9.82 -2.44
CA TRP A 68 8.66 10.22 -2.32
C TRP A 68 9.44 9.83 -3.57
N SER A 69 9.19 8.65 -4.07
CA SER A 69 9.84 8.18 -5.27
C SER A 69 9.47 9.00 -6.49
N ASP A 70 8.22 9.36 -6.60
CA ASP A 70 7.78 10.17 -7.70
C ASP A 70 8.46 11.51 -7.66
N LYS A 71 8.53 12.09 -6.48
CA LYS A 71 9.17 13.34 -6.34
C LYS A 71 10.61 13.23 -6.73
N ASP A 72 11.23 12.15 -6.31
CA ASP A 72 12.60 11.90 -6.63
C ASP A 72 12.79 11.75 -8.10
N GLN A 73 11.88 11.13 -8.77
CA GLN A 73 11.96 10.97 -10.19
C GLN A 73 11.80 12.26 -10.94
N LEU A 74 10.99 13.11 -10.41
CA LEU A 74 10.80 14.38 -11.06
C LEU A 74 12.07 15.20 -11.00
N TYR A 75 12.72 15.19 -9.87
CA TYR A 75 13.93 15.94 -9.75
C TYR A 75 15.11 15.30 -10.40
N PRO A 76 15.24 14.03 -10.27
CA PRO A 76 16.36 13.42 -10.91
C PRO A 76 16.29 13.45 -12.36
N ALA A 77 15.13 13.61 -12.85
CA ALA A 77 15.04 13.80 -14.26
C ALA A 77 15.92 14.94 -14.56
N ALA A 78 15.97 15.82 -13.67
CA ALA A 78 16.83 16.90 -13.86
C ALA A 78 18.23 16.48 -13.55
N LYS A 79 18.39 15.53 -12.71
CA LYS A 79 19.68 15.13 -12.39
C LYS A 79 20.21 14.11 -13.24
N ARG A 80 19.39 13.42 -13.90
CA ARG A 80 19.88 12.43 -14.77
C ARG A 80 20.12 13.06 -16.06
#